data_7f35c7dcbf7a85ca8a1dc5f8a9c73cf2
#
_entry.id   7f35c7dcbf7a85ca8a1dc5f8a9c73cf2
#
_cell.length_a   1.000
_cell.length_b   1.000
_cell.length_c   1.000
_cell.angle_alpha   90.00
_cell.angle_beta   90.00
_cell.angle_gamma   90.00
#
_symmetry.space_group_name_H-M   'P 1'
#
loop_
_entity.id
_entity.type
_entity.pdbx_description
1 polymer ?
#
loop_
_entity_poly.entity_id
_entity_poly.type
_entity_poly.pdbx_seq_one_letter_code
_entity_poly.pdbx_strand_id
1 'polypeptide(L)'
;MEETNTPVTDEVVNEAAESRTKMKPIEYVGLCVFLAFLVCVFFFHEQFSGAFTAMFAKSYKMFEFYLFGSSMLGATIVVSIMTGRILERLGFTDALMRIFLPVMKFLKINAAVVVGIIYNILGDVNAAGKIAAPVVKKAGCTRDEQKVAIATLTNAPASFSIMVLGIIALSTAGINPFPVMIVGVFLPIFLVPAFLRLFWRDTKPADLKDLPRFTPDTKFMDLIFGSAREGVNTVLTLILPAGCAVYAIIGLLEYIGVWPIILNGCSAALRFLSIEPETGMQTITVAGTLAAKTLGQMVSPATADAAAGALYGLLGDPTVKKMIIGSYVLANSSWPIQVPLGQIPAVWSGVVDLKTGEIMKCAIIGCVIRVVYACLVANFFGLFF
;
A
#
# COMPACT_ATOMS: atom_id res chain seq x y z
N MET A 1 14.76 -35.38 -38.05
CA MET A 1 13.90 -35.59 -36.89
C MET A 1 12.49 -35.75 -37.48
N GLU A 2 12.00 -36.97 -37.53
CA GLU A 2 10.66 -37.29 -38.00
C GLU A 2 9.65 -36.88 -36.93
N GLU A 3 8.77 -35.93 -37.26
CA GLU A 3 7.55 -35.68 -36.49
C GLU A 3 6.65 -36.88 -36.61
N THR A 4 6.52 -37.65 -35.53
CA THR A 4 5.53 -38.74 -35.41
C THR A 4 4.15 -38.10 -35.29
N ASN A 5 3.48 -37.95 -36.44
CA ASN A 5 2.08 -37.60 -36.54
C ASN A 5 1.25 -38.84 -36.10
N THR A 6 0.94 -38.94 -34.81
CA THR A 6 0.01 -39.94 -34.29
C THR A 6 -1.39 -39.54 -34.79
N PRO A 7 -2.13 -40.41 -35.51
CA PRO A 7 -3.48 -40.07 -35.94
C PRO A 7 -4.38 -39.98 -34.71
N VAL A 8 -5.01 -38.81 -34.53
CA VAL A 8 -6.07 -38.61 -33.53
C VAL A 8 -7.19 -39.50 -33.92
N THR A 9 -7.42 -40.58 -33.19
CA THR A 9 -8.49 -41.56 -33.46
C THR A 9 -9.84 -40.92 -33.24
N ASP A 10 -10.83 -41.25 -34.09
CA ASP A 10 -12.21 -40.75 -34.01
C ASP A 10 -12.84 -40.95 -32.63
N GLU A 11 -12.37 -41.91 -31.83
CA GLU A 11 -12.73 -42.10 -30.42
C GLU A 11 -12.33 -40.92 -29.52
N VAL A 12 -11.13 -40.37 -29.68
CA VAL A 12 -10.65 -39.20 -28.87
C VAL A 12 -11.43 -37.96 -29.25
N VAL A 13 -11.82 -37.79 -30.49
CA VAL A 13 -12.67 -36.69 -30.97
C VAL A 13 -14.09 -36.81 -30.42
N ASN A 14 -14.63 -38.03 -30.39
CA ASN A 14 -15.98 -38.32 -29.85
C ASN A 14 -16.02 -38.18 -28.31
N GLU A 15 -15.00 -38.66 -27.58
CA GLU A 15 -14.90 -38.44 -26.12
C GLU A 15 -14.77 -36.96 -25.77
N ALA A 16 -14.01 -36.18 -26.54
CA ALA A 16 -13.90 -34.73 -26.36
C ALA A 16 -15.21 -34.00 -26.70
N ALA A 17 -15.98 -34.49 -27.69
CA ALA A 17 -17.30 -33.97 -28.04
C ALA A 17 -18.36 -34.32 -26.98
N GLU A 18 -18.38 -35.57 -26.46
CA GLU A 18 -19.27 -35.97 -25.36
C GLU A 18 -18.95 -35.25 -24.04
N SER A 19 -17.67 -34.99 -23.78
CA SER A 19 -17.28 -34.18 -22.58
C SER A 19 -17.74 -32.73 -22.68
N ARG A 20 -17.93 -32.19 -23.90
CA ARG A 20 -18.47 -30.85 -24.13
C ARG A 20 -19.99 -30.75 -23.98
N THR A 21 -20.71 -31.86 -24.17
CA THR A 21 -22.18 -31.88 -24.03
C THR A 21 -22.64 -31.95 -22.57
N LYS A 22 -21.79 -32.41 -21.64
CA LYS A 22 -22.09 -32.42 -20.19
C LYS A 22 -21.66 -31.09 -19.56
N MET A 23 -22.63 -30.30 -19.11
CA MET A 23 -22.35 -29.02 -18.42
C MET A 23 -21.50 -29.25 -17.16
N LYS A 24 -20.43 -28.49 -17.02
CA LYS A 24 -19.61 -28.44 -15.79
C LYS A 24 -20.35 -27.68 -14.70
N PRO A 25 -20.09 -27.95 -13.40
CA PRO A 25 -20.72 -27.24 -12.29
C PRO A 25 -20.60 -25.70 -12.40
N ILE A 26 -19.49 -25.19 -12.92
CA ILE A 26 -19.28 -23.76 -13.13
C ILE A 26 -20.18 -23.16 -14.21
N GLU A 27 -20.61 -23.95 -15.20
CA GLU A 27 -21.50 -23.51 -16.27
C GLU A 27 -22.95 -23.34 -15.76
N TYR A 28 -23.38 -24.16 -14.78
CA TYR A 28 -24.64 -23.91 -14.07
C TYR A 28 -24.63 -22.63 -13.29
N VAL A 29 -23.49 -22.31 -12.63
CA VAL A 29 -23.31 -21.00 -11.95
C VAL A 29 -23.40 -19.87 -12.97
N GLY A 30 -22.72 -20.01 -14.12
CA GLY A 30 -22.79 -19.03 -15.21
C GLY A 30 -24.22 -18.84 -15.74
N LEU A 31 -24.98 -19.94 -15.92
CA LEU A 31 -26.37 -19.87 -16.32
C LEU A 31 -27.24 -19.15 -15.28
N CYS A 32 -27.08 -19.45 -13.99
CA CYS A 32 -27.79 -18.75 -12.91
C CYS A 32 -27.48 -17.26 -12.89
N VAL A 33 -26.19 -16.89 -13.05
CA VAL A 33 -25.76 -15.48 -13.12
C VAL A 33 -26.39 -14.79 -14.34
N PHE A 34 -26.42 -15.45 -15.50
CA PHE A 34 -27.05 -14.89 -16.70
C PHE A 34 -28.55 -14.67 -16.52
N LEU A 35 -29.26 -15.65 -15.94
CA LEU A 35 -30.68 -15.50 -15.64
C LEU A 35 -30.95 -14.39 -14.63
N ALA A 36 -30.14 -14.30 -13.57
CA ALA A 36 -30.20 -13.21 -12.60
C ALA A 36 -29.96 -11.84 -13.27
N PHE A 37 -28.99 -11.75 -14.17
CA PHE A 37 -28.72 -10.56 -14.97
C PHE A 37 -29.94 -10.14 -15.79
N LEU A 38 -30.60 -11.09 -16.49
CA LEU A 38 -31.83 -10.79 -17.25
C LEU A 38 -32.94 -10.26 -16.31
N VAL A 39 -33.16 -10.92 -15.18
CA VAL A 39 -34.15 -10.44 -14.19
C VAL A 39 -33.81 -9.03 -13.71
N CYS A 40 -32.55 -8.74 -13.40
CA CYS A 40 -32.12 -7.39 -12.99
C CYS A 40 -32.37 -6.35 -14.10
N VAL A 41 -32.03 -6.66 -15.34
CA VAL A 41 -32.20 -5.73 -16.47
C VAL A 41 -33.68 -5.47 -16.77
N PHE A 42 -34.56 -6.46 -16.69
CA PHE A 42 -35.96 -6.30 -17.04
C PHE A 42 -36.85 -5.77 -15.90
N PHE A 43 -36.56 -6.16 -14.67
CA PHE A 43 -37.43 -5.86 -13.54
C PHE A 43 -36.83 -4.82 -12.58
N PHE A 44 -35.48 -4.68 -12.53
CA PHE A 44 -34.76 -3.81 -11.61
C PHE A 44 -33.76 -2.90 -12.34
N HIS A 45 -34.12 -2.44 -13.55
CA HIS A 45 -33.22 -1.70 -14.43
C HIS A 45 -32.64 -0.42 -13.79
N GLU A 46 -33.44 0.30 -13.00
CA GLU A 46 -32.97 1.52 -12.32
C GLU A 46 -31.92 1.23 -11.27
N GLN A 47 -32.16 0.23 -10.42
CA GLN A 47 -31.22 -0.19 -9.38
C GLN A 47 -29.94 -0.77 -10.00
N PHE A 48 -30.10 -1.57 -11.06
CA PHE A 48 -28.98 -2.14 -11.79
C PHE A 48 -28.12 -1.05 -12.46
N SER A 49 -28.74 -0.11 -13.19
CA SER A 49 -28.05 1.04 -13.78
C SER A 49 -27.42 1.95 -12.73
N GLY A 50 -28.10 2.19 -11.61
CA GLY A 50 -27.59 2.99 -10.50
C GLY A 50 -26.34 2.38 -9.87
N ALA A 51 -26.32 1.05 -9.67
CA ALA A 51 -25.15 0.33 -9.14
C ALA A 51 -23.93 0.49 -10.07
N PHE A 52 -24.10 0.26 -11.37
CA PHE A 52 -23.01 0.44 -12.34
C PHE A 52 -22.56 1.89 -12.44
N THR A 53 -23.48 2.85 -12.43
CA THR A 53 -23.13 4.28 -12.42
C THR A 53 -22.29 4.66 -11.20
N ALA A 54 -22.62 4.15 -10.01
CA ALA A 54 -21.84 4.37 -8.80
C ALA A 54 -20.44 3.73 -8.89
N MET A 55 -20.34 2.50 -9.42
CA MET A 55 -19.08 1.83 -9.66
C MET A 55 -18.18 2.61 -10.64
N PHE A 56 -18.74 3.08 -11.76
CA PHE A 56 -18.02 3.85 -12.78
C PHE A 56 -17.57 5.20 -12.24
N ALA A 57 -18.46 5.94 -11.59
CA ALA A 57 -18.14 7.25 -11.01
C ALA A 57 -17.02 7.15 -9.97
N LYS A 58 -17.04 6.12 -9.15
CA LYS A 58 -16.01 5.90 -8.15
C LYS A 58 -14.68 5.49 -8.78
N SER A 59 -14.70 4.58 -9.77
CA SER A 59 -13.49 4.15 -10.51
C SER A 59 -12.89 5.31 -11.31
N TYR A 60 -13.71 6.19 -11.90
CA TYR A 60 -13.24 7.36 -12.66
C TYR A 60 -12.37 8.29 -11.80
N LYS A 61 -12.68 8.43 -10.51
CA LYS A 61 -11.85 9.21 -9.57
C LYS A 61 -10.40 8.77 -9.51
N MET A 62 -10.11 7.50 -9.83
CA MET A 62 -8.72 7.02 -9.91
C MET A 62 -7.97 7.66 -11.08
N PHE A 63 -8.63 7.85 -12.23
CA PHE A 63 -8.02 8.54 -13.36
C PHE A 63 -7.78 10.02 -13.04
N GLU A 64 -8.75 10.70 -12.42
CA GLU A 64 -8.55 12.08 -11.97
C GLU A 64 -7.39 12.17 -10.99
N PHE A 65 -7.32 11.27 -10.00
CA PHE A 65 -6.32 11.30 -8.94
C PHE A 65 -4.90 11.04 -9.45
N TYR A 66 -4.71 10.07 -10.36
CA TYR A 66 -3.39 9.69 -10.83
C TYR A 66 -2.95 10.41 -12.12
N LEU A 67 -3.86 10.77 -13.03
CA LEU A 67 -3.52 11.31 -14.34
C LEU A 67 -3.85 12.79 -14.51
N PHE A 68 -5.00 13.25 -14.02
CA PHE A 68 -5.54 14.57 -14.37
C PHE A 68 -5.66 15.52 -13.17
N GLY A 69 -5.63 15.01 -11.94
CA GLY A 69 -5.82 15.81 -10.74
C GLY A 69 -4.60 16.65 -10.35
N SER A 70 -4.85 17.71 -9.60
CA SER A 70 -3.82 18.59 -9.03
C SER A 70 -2.86 17.89 -8.04
N SER A 71 -3.17 16.66 -7.66
CA SER A 71 -2.33 15.83 -6.78
C SER A 71 -1.01 15.40 -7.45
N MET A 72 -0.92 15.43 -8.77
CA MET A 72 0.26 15.03 -9.56
C MET A 72 0.81 13.63 -9.22
N LEU A 73 -0.02 12.74 -8.64
CA LEU A 73 0.46 11.46 -8.09
C LEU A 73 1.11 10.57 -9.14
N GLY A 74 0.55 10.51 -10.34
CA GLY A 74 1.15 9.75 -11.43
C GLY A 74 2.57 10.25 -11.76
N ALA A 75 2.73 11.56 -11.90
CA ALA A 75 4.03 12.18 -12.15
C ALA A 75 5.00 11.94 -10.97
N THR A 76 4.51 12.05 -9.73
CA THR A 76 5.30 11.75 -8.53
C THR A 76 5.83 10.32 -8.54
N ILE A 77 5.01 9.34 -8.91
CA ILE A 77 5.43 7.94 -9.01
C ILE A 77 6.50 7.75 -10.09
N VAL A 78 6.32 8.36 -11.27
CA VAL A 78 7.31 8.30 -12.34
C VAL A 78 8.66 8.86 -11.88
N VAL A 79 8.65 10.06 -11.28
CA VAL A 79 9.87 10.71 -10.75
C VAL A 79 10.48 9.88 -9.62
N SER A 80 9.67 9.29 -8.74
CA SER A 80 10.14 8.45 -7.63
C SER A 80 10.83 7.19 -8.12
N ILE A 81 10.27 6.51 -9.14
CA ILE A 81 10.90 5.33 -9.75
C ILE A 81 12.22 5.73 -10.41
N MET A 82 12.23 6.82 -11.17
CA MET A 82 13.43 7.33 -11.81
C MET A 82 14.51 7.67 -10.77
N THR A 83 14.16 8.42 -9.72
CA THR A 83 15.08 8.75 -8.62
C THR A 83 15.59 7.51 -7.91
N GLY A 84 14.71 6.55 -7.62
CA GLY A 84 15.08 5.28 -6.99
C GLY A 84 16.09 4.49 -7.83
N ARG A 85 15.90 4.42 -9.17
CA ARG A 85 16.83 3.75 -10.07
C ARG A 85 18.17 4.48 -10.21
N ILE A 86 18.16 5.82 -10.18
CA ILE A 86 19.39 6.62 -10.14
C ILE A 86 20.17 6.33 -8.85
N LEU A 87 19.50 6.34 -7.69
CA LEU A 87 20.11 5.99 -6.40
C LEU A 87 20.67 4.57 -6.40
N GLU A 88 19.92 3.60 -6.94
CA GLU A 88 20.37 2.22 -7.09
C GLU A 88 21.66 2.14 -7.95
N ARG A 89 21.72 2.86 -9.08
CA ARG A 89 22.91 2.97 -9.94
C ARG A 89 24.10 3.63 -9.24
N LEU A 90 23.85 4.56 -8.31
CA LEU A 90 24.87 5.20 -7.49
C LEU A 90 25.33 4.35 -6.30
N GLY A 91 24.87 3.11 -6.19
CA GLY A 91 25.27 2.18 -5.13
C GLY A 91 24.52 2.37 -3.80
N PHE A 92 23.42 3.13 -3.81
CA PHE A 92 22.67 3.44 -2.59
C PHE A 92 22.12 2.18 -1.92
N THR A 93 21.59 1.22 -2.69
CA THR A 93 21.12 -0.07 -2.15
C THR A 93 22.24 -0.82 -1.44
N ASP A 94 23.43 -0.90 -2.04
CA ASP A 94 24.59 -1.57 -1.44
C ASP A 94 25.08 -0.84 -0.16
N ALA A 95 24.98 0.50 -0.14
CA ALA A 95 25.30 1.29 1.05
C ALA A 95 24.28 1.04 2.17
N LEU A 96 22.98 1.03 1.87
CA LEU A 96 21.92 0.72 2.85
C LEU A 96 22.10 -0.68 3.43
N MET A 97 22.42 -1.68 2.59
CA MET A 97 22.69 -3.04 3.07
C MET A 97 23.82 -3.06 4.11
N ARG A 98 24.90 -2.30 3.88
CA ARG A 98 26.02 -2.19 4.83
C ARG A 98 25.62 -1.50 6.14
N ILE A 99 24.82 -0.43 6.06
CA ILE A 99 24.37 0.33 7.24
C ILE A 99 23.43 -0.50 8.11
N PHE A 100 22.48 -1.22 7.49
CA PHE A 100 21.48 -1.97 8.24
C PHE A 100 21.92 -3.38 8.64
N LEU A 101 22.95 -3.93 7.99
CA LEU A 101 23.43 -5.29 8.25
C LEU A 101 23.71 -5.56 9.74
N PRO A 102 24.44 -4.71 10.50
CA PRO A 102 24.73 -4.99 11.91
C PRO A 102 23.47 -5.15 12.76
N VAL A 103 22.51 -4.23 12.57
CA VAL A 103 21.25 -4.23 13.32
C VAL A 103 20.38 -5.42 12.92
N MET A 104 20.24 -5.66 11.63
CA MET A 104 19.43 -6.77 11.13
C MET A 104 20.06 -8.13 11.45
N LYS A 105 21.39 -8.23 11.50
CA LYS A 105 22.10 -9.41 11.98
C LYS A 105 21.82 -9.68 13.46
N PHE A 106 21.81 -8.65 14.30
CA PHE A 106 21.39 -8.75 15.70
C PHE A 106 19.93 -9.25 15.80
N LEU A 107 19.06 -8.77 14.97
CA LEU A 107 17.67 -9.24 14.87
C LEU A 107 17.54 -10.60 14.18
N LYS A 108 18.62 -11.18 13.66
CA LYS A 108 18.66 -12.44 12.89
C LYS A 108 17.71 -12.43 11.69
N ILE A 109 17.67 -11.33 10.95
CA ILE A 109 16.86 -11.10 9.75
C ILE A 109 17.78 -10.61 8.65
N ASN A 110 17.49 -10.96 7.39
CA ASN A 110 18.25 -10.47 6.24
C ASN A 110 18.06 -8.94 6.08
N ALA A 111 19.16 -8.21 5.88
CA ALA A 111 19.13 -6.74 5.74
C ALA A 111 18.32 -6.26 4.53
N ALA A 112 18.11 -7.07 3.50
CA ALA A 112 17.30 -6.75 2.34
C ALA A 112 15.84 -6.41 2.70
N VAL A 113 15.35 -6.94 3.83
CA VAL A 113 13.97 -6.71 4.32
C VAL A 113 13.66 -5.24 4.53
N VAL A 114 14.62 -4.43 4.97
CA VAL A 114 14.40 -3.00 5.30
C VAL A 114 14.72 -2.04 4.15
N VAL A 115 15.31 -2.50 3.07
CA VAL A 115 15.69 -1.65 1.93
C VAL A 115 14.48 -0.93 1.34
N GLY A 116 13.36 -1.64 1.18
CA GLY A 116 12.13 -1.07 0.65
C GLY A 116 11.60 0.11 1.45
N ILE A 117 11.79 0.11 2.77
CA ILE A 117 11.33 1.19 3.64
C ILE A 117 11.99 2.52 3.29
N ILE A 118 13.30 2.49 3.07
CA ILE A 118 14.06 3.71 2.77
C ILE A 118 13.67 4.28 1.41
N TYR A 119 13.49 3.42 0.41
CA TYR A 119 12.97 3.87 -0.88
C TYR A 119 11.52 4.38 -0.79
N ASN A 120 10.72 3.85 0.13
CA ASN A 120 9.37 4.34 0.37
C ASN A 120 9.37 5.76 0.98
N ILE A 121 10.24 6.02 1.95
CA ILE A 121 10.41 7.36 2.54
C ILE A 121 10.87 8.38 1.48
N LEU A 122 11.74 7.98 0.58
CA LEU A 122 12.29 8.85 -0.47
C LEU A 122 11.33 9.05 -1.65
N GLY A 123 10.35 8.17 -1.81
CA GLY A 123 9.52 8.17 -3.00
C GLY A 123 8.06 7.80 -2.73
N ASP A 124 7.69 6.60 -3.18
CA ASP A 124 6.33 6.06 -3.15
C ASP A 124 6.38 4.54 -2.94
N VAL A 125 5.34 3.96 -2.34
CA VAL A 125 5.27 2.54 -2.01
C VAL A 125 5.39 1.62 -3.23
N ASN A 126 4.89 2.04 -4.39
CA ASN A 126 4.98 1.25 -5.62
C ASN A 126 6.40 1.31 -6.20
N ALA A 127 7.01 2.50 -6.20
CA ALA A 127 8.40 2.68 -6.58
C ALA A 127 9.33 1.86 -5.67
N ALA A 128 9.10 1.96 -4.36
CA ALA A 128 9.84 1.19 -3.36
C ALA A 128 9.67 -0.32 -3.55
N GLY A 129 8.44 -0.78 -3.81
CA GLY A 129 8.15 -2.18 -4.08
C GLY A 129 8.84 -2.71 -5.34
N LYS A 130 8.87 -1.92 -6.42
CA LYS A 130 9.58 -2.26 -7.67
C LYS A 130 11.08 -2.47 -7.47
N ILE A 131 11.68 -1.77 -6.52
CA ILE A 131 13.10 -1.93 -6.17
C ILE A 131 13.26 -3.05 -5.12
N ALA A 132 12.45 -3.05 -4.08
CA ALA A 132 12.58 -3.96 -2.96
C ALA A 132 12.30 -5.43 -3.32
N ALA A 133 11.29 -5.71 -4.14
CA ALA A 133 10.92 -7.09 -4.48
C ALA A 133 12.07 -7.86 -5.17
N PRO A 134 12.72 -7.32 -6.24
CA PRO A 134 13.90 -7.94 -6.82
C PRO A 134 15.10 -8.03 -5.84
N VAL A 135 15.31 -7.01 -4.99
CA VAL A 135 16.39 -7.01 -3.99
C VAL A 135 16.19 -8.13 -2.98
N VAL A 136 15.00 -8.27 -2.42
CA VAL A 136 14.63 -9.33 -1.47
C VAL A 136 14.82 -10.72 -2.10
N LYS A 137 14.38 -10.89 -3.35
CA LYS A 137 14.57 -12.14 -4.08
C LYS A 137 16.04 -12.45 -4.34
N LYS A 138 16.79 -11.47 -4.86
CA LYS A 138 18.22 -11.60 -5.20
C LYS A 138 19.11 -11.82 -3.98
N ALA A 139 18.71 -11.27 -2.82
CA ALA A 139 19.39 -11.47 -1.53
C ALA A 139 19.13 -12.84 -0.91
N GLY A 140 18.37 -13.72 -1.55
CA GLY A 140 18.07 -15.06 -1.04
C GLY A 140 17.22 -15.06 0.23
N CYS A 141 16.36 -14.06 0.43
CA CYS A 141 15.46 -14.01 1.57
C CYS A 141 14.52 -15.22 1.60
N THR A 142 14.34 -15.79 2.79
CA THR A 142 13.38 -16.89 3.00
C THR A 142 11.96 -16.44 2.75
N ARG A 143 11.01 -17.40 2.61
CA ARG A 143 9.58 -17.04 2.46
C ARG A 143 9.07 -16.19 3.61
N ASP A 144 9.52 -16.42 4.84
CA ASP A 144 9.11 -15.64 5.99
C ASP A 144 9.72 -14.25 5.96
N GLU A 145 10.98 -14.10 5.54
CA GLU A 145 11.59 -12.79 5.33
C GLU A 145 10.92 -11.98 4.21
N GLN A 146 10.46 -12.64 3.14
CA GLN A 146 9.67 -11.99 2.09
C GLN A 146 8.35 -11.45 2.64
N LYS A 147 7.66 -12.21 3.52
CA LYS A 147 6.45 -11.75 4.23
C LYS A 147 6.75 -10.57 5.15
N VAL A 148 7.84 -10.64 5.92
CA VAL A 148 8.31 -9.56 6.79
C VAL A 148 8.58 -8.30 5.95
N ALA A 149 9.26 -8.42 4.82
CA ALA A 149 9.59 -7.29 3.94
C ALA A 149 8.32 -6.58 3.45
N ILE A 150 7.31 -7.33 2.99
CA ILE A 150 6.03 -6.78 2.52
C ILE A 150 5.27 -6.07 3.64
N ALA A 151 5.12 -6.72 4.79
CA ALA A 151 4.40 -6.15 5.94
C ALA A 151 5.11 -4.90 6.49
N THR A 152 6.44 -4.91 6.50
CA THR A 152 7.23 -3.78 6.97
C THR A 152 7.17 -2.61 5.98
N LEU A 153 7.18 -2.89 4.68
CA LEU A 153 7.02 -1.87 3.63
C LEU A 153 5.67 -1.15 3.74
N THR A 154 4.58 -1.88 3.93
CA THR A 154 3.24 -1.27 4.05
C THR A 154 3.03 -0.53 5.37
N ASN A 155 3.75 -0.91 6.42
CA ASN A 155 3.80 -0.17 7.69
C ASN A 155 4.59 1.14 7.58
N ALA A 156 5.54 1.22 6.67
CA ALA A 156 6.50 2.32 6.56
C ALA A 156 5.86 3.62 6.03
N PRO A 157 6.52 4.77 6.28
CA PRO A 157 6.12 6.05 5.71
C PRO A 157 6.03 6.00 4.19
N ALA A 158 4.96 6.55 3.65
CA ALA A 158 4.66 6.47 2.21
C ALA A 158 5.35 7.54 1.36
N SER A 159 5.87 8.63 1.94
CA SER A 159 6.67 9.64 1.23
C SER A 159 7.26 10.67 2.18
N PHE A 160 8.32 11.33 1.72
CA PHE A 160 8.93 12.45 2.45
C PHE A 160 7.96 13.63 2.64
N SER A 161 7.11 13.90 1.66
CA SER A 161 6.11 14.99 1.73
C SER A 161 5.10 14.80 2.87
N ILE A 162 4.63 13.58 3.11
CA ILE A 162 3.72 13.29 4.22
C ILE A 162 4.42 13.57 5.56
N MET A 163 5.67 13.16 5.68
CA MET A 163 6.46 13.40 6.88
C MET A 163 6.60 14.90 7.16
N VAL A 164 6.94 15.72 6.15
CA VAL A 164 7.10 17.17 6.30
C VAL A 164 5.78 17.86 6.66
N LEU A 165 4.68 17.54 5.97
CA LEU A 165 3.36 18.10 6.27
C LEU A 165 2.93 17.78 7.71
N GLY A 166 3.18 16.57 8.15
CA GLY A 166 2.86 16.16 9.52
C GLY A 166 3.76 16.82 10.57
N ILE A 167 5.05 17.07 10.28
CA ILE A 167 5.94 17.86 11.14
C ILE A 167 5.40 19.29 11.33
N ILE A 168 4.93 19.91 10.24
CA ILE A 168 4.31 21.24 10.29
C ILE A 168 3.07 21.18 11.19
N ALA A 169 2.18 20.20 11.02
CA ALA A 169 0.99 20.05 11.84
C ALA A 169 1.32 19.88 13.34
N LEU A 170 2.29 19.02 13.68
CA LEU A 170 2.75 18.85 15.08
C LEU A 170 3.30 20.15 15.66
N SER A 171 4.15 20.85 14.91
CA SER A 171 4.75 22.12 15.35
C SER A 171 3.68 23.20 15.58
N THR A 172 2.70 23.30 14.67
CA THR A 172 1.57 24.24 14.81
C THR A 172 0.71 23.90 16.04
N ALA A 173 0.57 22.62 16.36
CA ALA A 173 -0.12 22.17 17.58
C ALA A 173 0.70 22.35 18.87
N GLY A 174 1.90 22.93 18.80
CA GLY A 174 2.79 23.10 19.96
C GLY A 174 3.41 21.79 20.46
N ILE A 175 3.47 20.77 19.62
CA ILE A 175 4.07 19.47 19.91
C ILE A 175 5.47 19.42 19.28
N ASN A 176 6.50 19.08 20.07
CA ASN A 176 7.84 18.89 19.51
C ASN A 176 7.82 17.72 18.51
N PRO A 177 8.03 17.96 17.20
CA PRO A 177 7.90 16.92 16.20
C PRO A 177 9.07 15.93 16.21
N PHE A 178 10.26 16.33 16.69
CA PHE A 178 11.47 15.52 16.58
C PHE A 178 11.35 14.17 17.30
N PRO A 179 11.01 14.08 18.61
CA PRO A 179 10.86 12.78 19.26
C PRO A 179 9.69 11.97 18.68
N VAL A 180 8.58 12.62 18.29
CA VAL A 180 7.44 11.93 17.66
C VAL A 180 7.86 11.34 16.31
N MET A 181 8.66 12.03 15.53
CA MET A 181 9.18 11.55 14.25
C MET A 181 10.13 10.35 14.46
N ILE A 182 11.07 10.45 15.40
CA ILE A 182 12.00 9.35 15.69
C ILE A 182 11.24 8.09 16.09
N VAL A 183 10.32 8.20 17.04
CA VAL A 183 9.56 7.05 17.54
C VAL A 183 8.50 6.62 16.53
N GLY A 184 7.73 7.55 15.96
CA GLY A 184 6.58 7.24 15.10
C GLY A 184 6.93 6.81 13.69
N VAL A 185 8.08 7.26 13.15
CA VAL A 185 8.45 7.06 11.73
C VAL A 185 9.68 6.16 11.57
N PHE A 186 10.76 6.43 12.30
CA PHE A 186 12.03 5.71 12.10
C PHE A 186 12.15 4.44 12.94
N LEU A 187 11.70 4.43 14.19
CA LEU A 187 11.81 3.27 15.05
C LEU A 187 11.08 2.02 14.50
N PRO A 188 9.92 2.11 13.83
CA PRO A 188 9.26 0.97 13.19
C PRO A 188 10.11 0.23 12.16
N ILE A 189 11.11 0.88 11.55
CA ILE A 189 12.05 0.23 10.61
C ILE A 189 12.68 -1.01 11.22
N PHE A 190 12.91 -1.00 12.53
CA PHE A 190 13.53 -2.09 13.27
C PHE A 190 12.52 -2.88 14.11
N LEU A 191 11.57 -2.19 14.76
CA LEU A 191 10.61 -2.83 15.65
C LEU A 191 9.64 -3.75 14.90
N VAL A 192 9.18 -3.34 13.72
CA VAL A 192 8.19 -4.13 12.96
C VAL A 192 8.78 -5.44 12.46
N PRO A 193 9.95 -5.48 11.80
CA PRO A 193 10.60 -6.74 11.47
C PRO A 193 10.89 -7.62 12.69
N ALA A 194 11.37 -7.03 13.79
CA ALA A 194 11.63 -7.76 15.03
C ALA A 194 10.36 -8.40 15.61
N PHE A 195 9.25 -7.66 15.62
CA PHE A 195 7.95 -8.15 16.07
C PHE A 195 7.43 -9.25 15.15
N LEU A 196 7.45 -9.05 13.84
CA LEU A 196 6.96 -10.02 12.86
C LEU A 196 7.76 -11.33 12.89
N ARG A 197 9.05 -11.29 13.20
CA ARG A 197 9.88 -12.47 13.36
C ARG A 197 9.39 -13.41 14.48
N LEU A 198 8.63 -12.92 15.45
CA LEU A 198 8.05 -13.79 16.50
C LEU A 198 7.06 -14.78 15.91
N PHE A 199 6.38 -14.40 14.81
CA PHE A 199 5.37 -15.20 14.11
C PHE A 199 5.97 -15.91 12.88
N TRP A 200 6.80 -15.22 12.12
CA TRP A 200 7.48 -15.72 10.92
C TRP A 200 8.95 -15.99 11.26
N ARG A 201 9.24 -17.22 11.68
CA ARG A 201 10.49 -17.59 12.37
C ARG A 201 11.59 -18.07 11.43
N ASP A 202 11.25 -18.49 10.22
CA ASP A 202 12.25 -18.90 9.22
C ASP A 202 12.97 -17.67 8.64
N THR A 203 13.85 -17.09 9.47
CA THR A 203 14.68 -15.93 9.12
C THR A 203 16.15 -16.26 9.29
N LYS A 204 16.97 -15.78 8.35
CA LYS A 204 18.40 -16.05 8.32
C LYS A 204 19.17 -14.73 8.19
N PRO A 205 20.09 -14.40 9.13
CA PRO A 205 20.96 -13.26 8.92
C PRO A 205 21.84 -13.53 7.71
N ALA A 206 22.01 -12.54 6.85
CA ALA A 206 22.96 -12.61 5.75
C ALA A 206 24.28 -11.97 6.15
N ASP A 207 25.40 -12.54 5.70
CA ASP A 207 26.68 -11.88 5.75
C ASP A 207 26.92 -11.08 4.47
N LEU A 208 27.68 -9.98 4.57
CA LEU A 208 27.95 -9.12 3.42
C LEU A 208 28.61 -9.88 2.25
N LYS A 209 29.35 -10.95 2.56
CA LYS A 209 30.01 -11.80 1.57
C LYS A 209 29.03 -12.65 0.76
N ASP A 210 27.90 -12.98 1.36
CA ASP A 210 26.87 -13.84 0.75
C ASP A 210 25.86 -13.02 -0.06
N LEU A 211 25.87 -11.70 0.10
CA LEU A 211 24.95 -10.80 -0.60
C LEU A 211 25.53 -10.43 -1.97
N PRO A 212 24.75 -10.53 -3.04
CA PRO A 212 25.14 -10.04 -4.35
C PRO A 212 25.26 -8.51 -4.35
N ARG A 213 25.99 -7.95 -5.31
CA ARG A 213 25.92 -6.51 -5.56
C ARG A 213 24.61 -6.17 -6.24
N PHE A 214 23.98 -5.11 -5.77
CA PHE A 214 22.71 -4.60 -6.28
C PHE A 214 22.87 -3.45 -7.28
N THR A 215 24.02 -2.78 -7.26
CA THR A 215 24.33 -1.68 -8.18
C THR A 215 24.34 -2.20 -9.64
N PRO A 216 23.41 -1.72 -10.50
CA PRO A 216 23.38 -2.12 -11.91
C PRO A 216 24.49 -1.42 -12.71
N ASP A 217 25.01 -2.10 -13.74
CA ASP A 217 25.97 -1.55 -14.69
C ASP A 217 25.28 -1.07 -15.97
N THR A 218 24.37 -0.10 -15.85
CA THR A 218 23.59 0.44 -16.97
C THR A 218 24.10 1.83 -17.33
N LYS A 219 24.09 2.20 -18.62
CA LYS A 219 24.41 3.58 -19.04
C LYS A 219 23.42 4.56 -18.45
N PHE A 220 23.90 5.73 -18.03
CA PHE A 220 23.10 6.70 -17.26
C PHE A 220 21.86 7.19 -18.02
N MET A 221 21.99 7.51 -19.31
CA MET A 221 20.84 7.95 -20.13
C MET A 221 19.82 6.85 -20.35
N ASP A 222 20.26 5.62 -20.60
CA ASP A 222 19.37 4.46 -20.76
C ASP A 222 18.62 4.19 -19.45
N LEU A 223 19.26 4.41 -18.30
CA LEU A 223 18.66 4.30 -16.99
C LEU A 223 17.54 5.35 -16.80
N ILE A 224 17.80 6.63 -17.10
CA ILE A 224 16.79 7.71 -16.93
C ILE A 224 15.56 7.44 -17.79
N PHE A 225 15.73 7.25 -19.08
CA PHE A 225 14.58 7.04 -19.97
C PHE A 225 13.91 5.68 -19.75
N GLY A 226 14.68 4.64 -19.42
CA GLY A 226 14.14 3.32 -19.09
C GLY A 226 13.31 3.36 -17.81
N SER A 227 13.79 4.01 -16.76
CA SER A 227 13.09 4.14 -15.48
C SER A 227 11.87 5.07 -15.56
N ALA A 228 11.93 6.15 -16.36
CA ALA A 228 10.75 6.97 -16.61
C ALA A 228 9.64 6.17 -17.31
N ARG A 229 10.01 5.36 -18.34
CA ARG A 229 9.07 4.43 -19.00
C ARG A 229 8.53 3.38 -18.04
N GLU A 230 9.39 2.81 -17.19
CA GLU A 230 8.96 1.88 -16.12
C GLU A 230 7.94 2.55 -15.19
N GLY A 231 8.16 3.82 -14.83
CA GLY A 231 7.24 4.61 -14.01
C GLY A 231 5.87 4.78 -14.66
N VAL A 232 5.83 5.23 -15.91
CA VAL A 232 4.57 5.38 -16.67
C VAL A 232 3.85 4.03 -16.79
N ASN A 233 4.55 2.97 -17.16
CA ASN A 233 3.95 1.64 -17.23
C ASN A 233 3.39 1.19 -15.88
N THR A 234 4.09 1.46 -14.78
CA THR A 234 3.63 1.11 -13.42
C THR A 234 2.31 1.81 -13.10
N VAL A 235 2.18 3.10 -13.41
CA VAL A 235 0.94 3.85 -13.20
C VAL A 235 -0.19 3.27 -14.04
N LEU A 236 0.03 3.08 -15.34
CA LEU A 236 -1.01 2.71 -16.30
C LEU A 236 -1.42 1.24 -16.22
N THR A 237 -0.46 0.34 -15.99
CA THR A 237 -0.72 -1.11 -16.09
C THR A 237 -0.88 -1.83 -14.74
N LEU A 238 -0.42 -1.21 -13.65
CA LEU A 238 -0.51 -1.81 -12.32
C LEU A 238 -1.41 -1.00 -11.37
N ILE A 239 -1.12 0.28 -11.20
CA ILE A 239 -1.77 1.10 -10.18
C ILE A 239 -3.20 1.45 -10.57
N LEU A 240 -3.42 1.94 -11.77
CA LEU A 240 -4.76 2.30 -12.24
C LEU A 240 -5.71 1.11 -12.29
N PRO A 241 -5.38 -0.04 -12.90
CA PRO A 241 -6.27 -1.19 -12.90
C PRO A 241 -6.60 -1.70 -11.49
N ALA A 242 -5.59 -1.80 -10.61
CA ALA A 242 -5.80 -2.22 -9.23
C ALA A 242 -6.69 -1.23 -8.45
N GLY A 243 -6.44 0.05 -8.62
CA GLY A 243 -7.25 1.11 -8.01
C GLY A 243 -8.69 1.10 -8.52
N CYS A 244 -8.89 1.06 -9.84
CA CYS A 244 -10.22 1.01 -10.45
C CYS A 244 -11.04 -0.19 -9.96
N ALA A 245 -10.44 -1.36 -9.85
CA ALA A 245 -11.12 -2.56 -9.35
C ALA A 245 -11.60 -2.38 -7.89
N VAL A 246 -10.72 -1.90 -7.01
CA VAL A 246 -11.06 -1.66 -5.59
C VAL A 246 -12.12 -0.57 -5.46
N TYR A 247 -11.99 0.53 -6.18
CA TYR A 247 -12.94 1.64 -6.12
C TYR A 247 -14.29 1.30 -6.77
N ALA A 248 -14.34 0.43 -7.78
CA ALA A 248 -15.60 -0.11 -8.29
C ALA A 248 -16.37 -0.85 -7.18
N ILE A 249 -15.69 -1.72 -6.43
CA ILE A 249 -16.29 -2.43 -5.30
C ILE A 249 -16.79 -1.44 -4.23
N ILE A 250 -15.97 -0.43 -3.89
CA ILE A 250 -16.37 0.63 -2.94
C ILE A 250 -17.61 1.37 -3.45
N GLY A 251 -17.66 1.72 -4.75
CA GLY A 251 -18.82 2.37 -5.36
C GLY A 251 -20.09 1.54 -5.24
N LEU A 252 -20.00 0.22 -5.45
CA LEU A 252 -21.11 -0.69 -5.24
C LEU A 252 -21.56 -0.74 -3.77
N LEU A 253 -20.60 -0.89 -2.84
CA LEU A 253 -20.88 -0.92 -1.39
C LEU A 253 -21.50 0.41 -0.91
N GLU A 254 -21.11 1.54 -1.49
CA GLU A 254 -21.68 2.86 -1.23
C GLU A 254 -23.13 2.94 -1.73
N TYR A 255 -23.38 2.46 -2.94
CA TYR A 255 -24.72 2.45 -3.54
C TYR A 255 -25.72 1.61 -2.74
N ILE A 256 -25.30 0.42 -2.26
CA ILE A 256 -26.17 -0.44 -1.42
C ILE A 256 -26.21 -0.02 0.07
N GLY A 257 -25.55 1.09 0.44
CA GLY A 257 -25.60 1.65 1.80
C GLY A 257 -24.71 0.93 2.84
N VAL A 258 -23.90 -0.05 2.44
CA VAL A 258 -23.00 -0.79 3.34
C VAL A 258 -21.75 0.02 3.67
N TRP A 259 -21.22 0.78 2.72
CA TRP A 259 -20.01 1.57 2.90
C TRP A 259 -20.10 2.60 4.04
N PRO A 260 -21.18 3.41 4.17
CA PRO A 260 -21.35 4.32 5.32
C PRO A 260 -21.33 3.62 6.68
N ILE A 261 -21.87 2.40 6.76
CA ILE A 261 -21.85 1.61 8.01
C ILE A 261 -20.40 1.25 8.36
N ILE A 262 -19.63 0.78 7.37
CA ILE A 262 -18.20 0.49 7.54
C ILE A 262 -17.45 1.73 8.00
N LEU A 263 -17.67 2.88 7.34
CA LEU A 263 -17.02 4.15 7.68
C LEU A 263 -17.33 4.60 9.12
N ASN A 264 -18.57 4.51 9.54
CA ASN A 264 -18.97 4.88 10.90
C ASN A 264 -18.33 3.98 11.95
N GLY A 265 -18.28 2.66 11.70
CA GLY A 265 -17.59 1.72 12.57
C GLY A 265 -16.09 1.99 12.67
N CYS A 266 -15.44 2.25 11.53
CA CYS A 266 -14.02 2.63 11.49
C CYS A 266 -13.75 3.94 12.23
N SER A 267 -14.59 4.96 12.05
CA SER A 267 -14.44 6.24 12.75
C SER A 267 -14.54 6.10 14.27
N ALA A 268 -15.46 5.29 14.76
CA ALA A 268 -15.57 4.98 16.19
C ALA A 268 -14.31 4.26 16.70
N ALA A 269 -13.81 3.27 15.95
CA ALA A 269 -12.58 2.56 16.30
C ALA A 269 -11.35 3.49 16.30
N LEU A 270 -11.23 4.41 15.34
CA LEU A 270 -10.13 5.37 15.26
C LEU A 270 -10.11 6.30 16.47
N ARG A 271 -11.27 6.81 16.89
CA ARG A 271 -11.38 7.62 18.14
C ARG A 271 -10.91 6.85 19.36
N PHE A 272 -11.36 5.60 19.50
CA PHE A 272 -10.91 4.73 20.57
C PHE A 272 -9.38 4.52 20.57
N LEU A 273 -8.78 4.47 19.39
CA LEU A 273 -7.34 4.31 19.19
C LEU A 273 -6.55 5.63 19.28
N SER A 274 -7.14 6.71 19.75
CA SER A 274 -6.51 8.03 19.83
C SER A 274 -6.03 8.56 18.48
N ILE A 275 -6.83 8.35 17.44
CA ILE A 275 -6.62 8.86 16.08
C ILE A 275 -7.80 9.76 15.72
N GLU A 276 -7.54 10.94 15.18
CA GLU A 276 -8.60 11.82 14.71
C GLU A 276 -9.33 11.14 13.54
N PRO A 277 -10.67 10.99 13.61
CA PRO A 277 -11.42 10.13 12.69
C PRO A 277 -11.36 10.56 11.21
N GLU A 278 -11.45 11.85 10.91
CA GLU A 278 -11.46 12.32 9.53
C GLU A 278 -10.10 12.06 8.87
N THR A 279 -9.01 12.44 9.52
CA THR A 279 -7.65 12.20 9.02
C THR A 279 -7.30 10.72 8.95
N GLY A 280 -7.76 9.94 9.94
CA GLY A 280 -7.63 8.48 9.93
C GLY A 280 -8.37 7.85 8.75
N MET A 281 -9.62 8.25 8.51
CA MET A 281 -10.40 7.77 7.37
C MET A 281 -9.81 8.20 6.03
N GLN A 282 -9.34 9.44 5.91
CA GLN A 282 -8.64 9.90 4.70
C GLN A 282 -7.39 9.07 4.43
N THR A 283 -6.62 8.72 5.47
CA THR A 283 -5.45 7.85 5.34
C THR A 283 -5.83 6.48 4.79
N ILE A 284 -6.91 5.88 5.31
CA ILE A 284 -7.34 4.53 4.95
C ILE A 284 -7.98 4.49 3.56
N THR A 285 -8.76 5.52 3.20
CA THR A 285 -9.60 5.47 1.99
C THR A 285 -9.04 6.25 0.80
N VAL A 286 -8.21 7.26 1.04
CA VAL A 286 -7.73 8.17 -0.02
C VAL A 286 -6.22 8.21 -0.10
N ALA A 287 -5.56 8.93 0.82
CA ALA A 287 -4.11 9.09 0.85
C ALA A 287 -3.63 9.70 2.17
N GLY A 288 -2.48 9.24 2.67
CA GLY A 288 -1.82 9.83 3.84
C GLY A 288 -1.42 11.30 3.62
N THR A 289 -1.11 11.69 2.37
CA THR A 289 -0.80 13.10 2.03
C THR A 289 -1.99 14.01 2.27
N LEU A 290 -3.20 13.57 1.88
CA LEU A 290 -4.43 14.33 2.14
C LEU A 290 -4.68 14.43 3.65
N ALA A 291 -4.57 13.32 4.36
CA ALA A 291 -4.75 13.29 5.81
C ALA A 291 -3.78 14.22 6.54
N ALA A 292 -2.49 14.22 6.16
CA ALA A 292 -1.48 15.11 6.75
C ALA A 292 -1.78 16.59 6.45
N LYS A 293 -2.25 16.90 5.24
CA LYS A 293 -2.70 18.26 4.87
C LYS A 293 -3.90 18.69 5.70
N THR A 294 -4.92 17.84 5.79
CA THR A 294 -6.13 18.10 6.59
C THR A 294 -5.79 18.28 8.06
N LEU A 295 -4.91 17.45 8.62
CA LEU A 295 -4.45 17.60 9.99
C LEU A 295 -3.80 18.98 10.22
N GLY A 296 -2.95 19.42 9.28
CA GLY A 296 -2.36 20.76 9.33
C GLY A 296 -3.40 21.89 9.30
N GLN A 297 -4.46 21.75 8.52
CA GLN A 297 -5.57 22.71 8.47
C GLN A 297 -6.37 22.72 9.78
N MET A 298 -6.68 21.55 10.35
CA MET A 298 -7.43 21.42 11.60
C MET A 298 -6.73 22.09 12.80
N VAL A 299 -5.40 22.04 12.85
CA VAL A 299 -4.62 22.63 13.95
C VAL A 299 -4.23 24.10 13.72
N SER A 300 -4.47 24.64 12.53
CA SER A 300 -4.20 26.04 12.19
C SER A 300 -5.37 26.96 12.59
N PRO A 301 -5.15 28.29 12.76
CA PRO A 301 -6.26 29.22 12.94
C PRO A 301 -7.30 29.09 11.84
N ALA A 302 -8.57 29.27 12.20
CA ALA A 302 -9.68 29.12 11.26
C ALA A 302 -9.48 29.98 10.01
N THR A 303 -9.53 29.33 8.84
CA THR A 303 -9.59 29.94 7.52
C THR A 303 -11.00 29.70 6.94
N ALA A 304 -11.30 30.17 5.73
CA ALA A 304 -12.62 30.05 5.11
C ALA A 304 -13.11 28.60 4.85
N ASP A 305 -12.26 27.59 5.02
CA ASP A 305 -12.58 26.17 4.82
C ASP A 305 -13.20 25.56 6.08
N ALA A 306 -14.28 24.76 5.92
CA ALA A 306 -15.06 24.18 7.01
C ALA A 306 -14.28 23.26 7.97
N ALA A 307 -13.19 22.63 7.51
CA ALA A 307 -12.30 21.81 8.34
C ALA A 307 -11.19 22.61 9.03
N ALA A 308 -10.96 23.87 8.61
CA ALA A 308 -9.90 24.70 9.14
C ALA A 308 -10.23 25.15 10.58
N GLY A 309 -9.26 24.94 11.47
CA GLY A 309 -9.39 25.35 12.86
C GLY A 309 -10.22 24.43 13.76
N ALA A 310 -10.71 23.28 13.25
CA ALA A 310 -11.55 22.38 14.03
C ALA A 310 -10.92 21.91 15.36
N LEU A 311 -9.60 21.77 15.41
CA LEU A 311 -8.84 21.40 16.60
C LEU A 311 -8.10 22.59 17.24
N TYR A 312 -8.02 23.74 16.57
CA TYR A 312 -7.19 24.88 17.01
C TYR A 312 -7.55 25.38 18.41
N GLY A 313 -8.83 25.56 18.67
CA GLY A 313 -9.33 26.01 19.99
C GLY A 313 -9.20 24.94 21.10
N LEU A 314 -8.88 23.70 20.74
CA LEU A 314 -8.80 22.55 21.65
C LEU A 314 -7.37 22.07 21.88
N LEU A 315 -6.36 22.77 21.36
CA LEU A 315 -4.95 22.37 21.47
C LEU A 315 -4.40 22.32 22.90
N GLY A 316 -5.12 22.89 23.87
CA GLY A 316 -4.82 22.74 25.29
C GLY A 316 -5.22 21.39 25.90
N ASP A 317 -6.10 20.62 25.22
CA ASP A 317 -6.56 19.32 25.71
C ASP A 317 -5.52 18.22 25.37
N PRO A 318 -4.99 17.51 26.38
CA PRO A 318 -4.11 16.36 26.18
C PRO A 318 -4.69 15.28 25.25
N THR A 319 -6.02 15.08 25.26
CA THR A 319 -6.69 14.09 24.41
C THR A 319 -6.58 14.49 22.94
N VAL A 320 -6.74 15.76 22.63
CA VAL A 320 -6.58 16.30 21.26
C VAL A 320 -5.13 16.16 20.79
N LYS A 321 -4.16 16.47 21.65
CA LYS A 321 -2.74 16.27 21.31
C LYS A 321 -2.41 14.82 21.02
N LYS A 322 -2.96 13.86 21.77
CA LYS A 322 -2.83 12.43 21.50
C LYS A 322 -3.38 12.08 20.11
N MET A 323 -4.59 12.56 19.78
CA MET A 323 -5.20 12.30 18.47
C MET A 323 -4.37 12.89 17.33
N ILE A 324 -3.79 14.07 17.49
CA ILE A 324 -2.91 14.68 16.49
C ILE A 324 -1.68 13.80 16.26
N ILE A 325 -1.04 13.30 17.33
CA ILE A 325 0.11 12.39 17.22
C ILE A 325 -0.28 11.08 16.55
N GLY A 326 -1.38 10.46 16.97
CA GLY A 326 -1.87 9.23 16.38
C GLY A 326 -2.16 9.37 14.88
N SER A 327 -2.81 10.47 14.50
CA SER A 327 -3.09 10.80 13.10
C SER A 327 -1.83 11.04 12.29
N TYR A 328 -0.85 11.77 12.83
CA TYR A 328 0.45 11.95 12.20
C TYR A 328 1.14 10.61 11.93
N VAL A 329 1.21 9.75 12.95
CA VAL A 329 1.84 8.43 12.82
C VAL A 329 1.11 7.58 11.82
N LEU A 330 -0.23 7.54 11.83
CA LEU A 330 -1.01 6.76 10.88
C LEU A 330 -0.88 7.29 9.45
N ALA A 331 -0.95 8.60 9.25
CA ALA A 331 -0.81 9.22 7.92
C ALA A 331 0.54 8.87 7.26
N ASN A 332 1.60 8.72 8.07
CA ASN A 332 2.92 8.25 7.61
C ASN A 332 2.92 6.72 7.43
N SER A 333 2.06 6.21 6.55
CA SER A 333 1.97 4.80 6.20
C SER A 333 1.51 4.62 4.75
N SER A 334 1.63 3.40 4.25
CA SER A 334 1.14 3.03 2.92
C SER A 334 -0.26 2.42 2.99
N TRP A 335 -1.17 3.06 3.74
CA TRP A 335 -2.47 2.49 4.08
C TRP A 335 -3.60 2.64 3.08
N PRO A 336 -3.64 3.56 2.08
CA PRO A 336 -4.83 3.61 1.23
C PRO A 336 -5.25 2.20 0.79
N ILE A 337 -6.52 1.86 0.98
CA ILE A 337 -7.03 0.47 0.90
C ILE A 337 -6.69 -0.25 -0.41
N GLN A 338 -6.54 0.50 -1.51
CA GLN A 338 -6.08 -0.03 -2.79
C GLN A 338 -4.61 -0.46 -2.78
N VAL A 339 -3.80 0.01 -1.83
CA VAL A 339 -2.39 -0.37 -1.72
C VAL A 339 -2.24 -1.82 -1.27
N PRO A 340 -2.73 -2.22 -0.08
CA PRO A 340 -2.60 -3.60 0.38
C PRO A 340 -3.45 -4.59 -0.43
N LEU A 341 -4.59 -4.18 -1.00
CA LEU A 341 -5.47 -5.08 -1.72
C LEU A 341 -5.12 -5.23 -3.21
N GLY A 342 -4.49 -4.24 -3.82
CA GLY A 342 -4.25 -4.23 -5.26
C GLY A 342 -2.81 -3.92 -5.65
N GLN A 343 -2.28 -2.78 -5.23
CA GLN A 343 -1.00 -2.26 -5.73
C GLN A 343 0.20 -3.11 -5.28
N ILE A 344 0.30 -3.45 -3.99
CA ILE A 344 1.38 -4.31 -3.47
C ILE A 344 1.30 -5.70 -4.09
N PRO A 345 0.15 -6.40 -4.12
CA PRO A 345 0.05 -7.65 -4.85
C PRO A 345 0.48 -7.54 -6.32
N ALA A 346 0.08 -6.49 -7.03
CA ALA A 346 0.44 -6.31 -8.44
C ALA A 346 1.95 -6.12 -8.66
N VAL A 347 2.64 -5.46 -7.73
CA VAL A 347 4.09 -5.18 -7.83
C VAL A 347 4.93 -6.39 -7.41
N TRP A 348 4.50 -7.16 -6.40
CA TRP A 348 5.30 -8.24 -5.81
C TRP A 348 5.01 -9.62 -6.40
N SER A 349 3.80 -9.86 -6.94
CA SER A 349 3.45 -11.15 -7.55
C SER A 349 4.35 -11.48 -8.73
N GLY A 350 4.78 -12.75 -8.80
CA GLY A 350 5.68 -13.22 -9.83
C GLY A 350 7.16 -12.85 -9.63
N VAL A 351 7.48 -11.97 -8.67
CA VAL A 351 8.85 -11.60 -8.33
C VAL A 351 9.35 -12.42 -7.12
N VAL A 352 8.54 -12.53 -6.09
CA VAL A 352 8.84 -13.27 -4.85
C VAL A 352 8.17 -14.66 -4.85
N ASP A 353 8.58 -15.52 -3.90
CA ASP A 353 8.10 -16.91 -3.80
C ASP A 353 6.76 -17.04 -3.03
N LEU A 354 5.93 -16.01 -3.07
CA LEU A 354 4.65 -15.94 -2.39
C LEU A 354 3.50 -15.88 -3.39
N LYS A 355 2.38 -16.52 -3.03
CA LYS A 355 1.13 -16.38 -3.80
C LYS A 355 0.52 -14.99 -3.59
N THR A 356 -0.21 -14.47 -4.57
CA THR A 356 -0.86 -13.15 -4.51
C THR A 356 -1.69 -12.95 -3.23
N GLY A 357 -2.45 -13.98 -2.81
CA GLY A 357 -3.22 -13.93 -1.56
C GLY A 357 -2.36 -13.87 -0.29
N GLU A 358 -1.17 -14.46 -0.28
CA GLU A 358 -0.22 -14.34 0.83
C GLU A 358 0.38 -12.93 0.88
N ILE A 359 0.74 -12.37 -0.27
CA ILE A 359 1.24 -10.99 -0.41
C ILE A 359 0.22 -10.00 0.14
N MET A 360 -1.04 -10.13 -0.28
CA MET A 360 -2.15 -9.30 0.20
C MET A 360 -2.34 -9.40 1.71
N LYS A 361 -2.33 -10.62 2.27
CA LYS A 361 -2.43 -10.83 3.73
C LYS A 361 -1.28 -10.16 4.48
N CYS A 362 -0.06 -10.27 4.00
CA CYS A 362 1.10 -9.64 4.61
C CYS A 362 1.01 -8.11 4.56
N ALA A 363 0.55 -7.56 3.44
CA ALA A 363 0.34 -6.13 3.29
C ALA A 363 -0.72 -5.60 4.26
N ILE A 364 -1.86 -6.31 4.40
CA ILE A 364 -2.91 -5.97 5.37
C ILE A 364 -2.39 -6.04 6.81
N ILE A 365 -1.60 -7.07 7.15
CA ILE A 365 -0.99 -7.21 8.48
C ILE A 365 -0.09 -6.00 8.78
N GLY A 366 0.72 -5.56 7.82
CA GLY A 366 1.55 -4.36 7.98
C GLY A 366 0.72 -3.10 8.25
N CYS A 367 -0.38 -2.94 7.53
CA CYS A 367 -1.33 -1.84 7.75
C CYS A 367 -1.98 -1.89 9.15
N VAL A 368 -2.44 -3.05 9.59
CA VAL A 368 -3.04 -3.23 10.93
C VAL A 368 -2.02 -2.93 12.03
N ILE A 369 -0.78 -3.43 11.88
CA ILE A 369 0.31 -3.11 12.81
C ILE A 369 0.51 -1.60 12.89
N ARG A 370 0.41 -0.86 11.78
CA ARG A 370 0.55 0.60 11.78
C ARG A 370 -0.54 1.30 12.59
N VAL A 371 -1.79 0.86 12.50
CA VAL A 371 -2.89 1.42 13.29
C VAL A 371 -2.63 1.20 14.79
N VAL A 372 -2.27 -0.02 15.18
CA VAL A 372 -1.93 -0.33 16.57
C VAL A 372 -0.72 0.47 17.04
N TYR A 373 0.29 0.58 16.20
CA TYR A 373 1.50 1.33 16.50
C TYR A 373 1.20 2.83 16.67
N ALA A 374 0.35 3.42 15.83
CA ALA A 374 -0.09 4.81 15.97
C ALA A 374 -0.79 5.06 17.31
N CYS A 375 -1.65 4.14 17.74
CA CYS A 375 -2.28 4.18 19.06
C CYS A 375 -1.25 4.12 20.21
N LEU A 376 -0.29 3.21 20.13
CA LEU A 376 0.76 3.08 21.14
C LEU A 376 1.60 4.35 21.25
N VAL A 377 2.02 4.92 20.12
CA VAL A 377 2.82 6.16 20.10
C VAL A 377 2.00 7.35 20.64
N ALA A 378 0.74 7.48 20.23
CA ALA A 378 -0.15 8.53 20.73
C ALA A 378 -0.29 8.48 22.26
N ASN A 379 -0.53 7.30 22.82
CA ASN A 379 -0.67 7.12 24.25
C ASN A 379 0.66 7.26 25.00
N PHE A 380 1.78 6.80 24.41
CA PHE A 380 3.10 7.01 24.99
C PHE A 380 3.43 8.50 25.16
N PHE A 381 3.28 9.28 24.09
CA PHE A 381 3.51 10.72 24.20
C PHE A 381 2.45 11.44 25.02
N GLY A 382 1.24 10.91 25.09
CA GLY A 382 0.18 11.44 25.94
C GLY A 382 0.47 11.37 27.43
N LEU A 383 1.51 10.65 27.86
CA LEU A 383 1.97 10.66 29.26
C LEU A 383 2.74 11.93 29.62
N PHE A 384 3.14 12.73 28.63
CA PHE A 384 3.96 13.92 28.80
C PHE A 384 3.17 15.24 28.66
N PHE A 385 1.88 15.17 28.42
CA PHE A 385 0.94 16.30 28.36
C PHE A 385 -0.02 16.26 29.57
#